data_7bba897d4c0b5afcb9124cb166d234b5
#
_entry.id   7bba897d4c0b5afcb9124cb166d234b5
#
_cell.length_a   1.000
_cell.length_b   1.000
_cell.length_c   1.000
_cell.angle_alpha   90.00
_cell.angle_beta   90.00
_cell.angle_gamma   90.00
#
_symmetry.space_group_name_H-M   'P 1'
#
loop_
_entity.id
_entity.type
_entity.pdbx_description
1 polymer ?
#
loop_
_entity_poly.entity_id
_entity_poly.type
_entity_poly.pdbx_seq_one_letter_code
_entity_poly.pdbx_strand_id
1 'polypeptide(L)'
;MRNLFTLTLLCSHLFLTAIEEADLIISSNKVILMTEKESAQPLSVAIKNKKIIWIGSHEDAKNIQGEHVDFGNQAVLPGFIDAHGHASYLAFATQVANIASPPVGKINNIQDLQTELKNFIQDSGLQPGEWLMGLGYDDSLLAEQRHPTKDDLDEVSTEHPIYLIHVSAHLGAANSLGLSLANINSKTQDPPGGKIRRYENSLEPNGVFEETAAYPL
;
A
#
# COMPACT_ATOMS: atom_id res chain seq x y z
N MET A 1 13.75 -80.52 29.93
CA MET A 1 13.41 -79.20 30.45
C MET A 1 13.45 -78.25 29.25
N ARG A 2 12.31 -77.86 28.71
CA ARG A 2 12.19 -76.98 27.56
C ARG A 2 11.75 -75.60 28.07
N ASN A 3 12.63 -74.60 28.03
CA ASN A 3 12.30 -73.23 28.39
C ASN A 3 11.58 -72.59 27.21
N LEU A 4 10.35 -72.23 27.39
CA LEU A 4 9.52 -71.49 26.47
C LEU A 4 9.73 -70.00 26.74
N PHE A 5 10.48 -69.32 25.83
CA PHE A 5 10.64 -67.86 25.87
C PHE A 5 9.37 -67.26 25.19
N THR A 6 8.53 -66.66 26.01
CA THR A 6 7.39 -65.89 25.55
C THR A 6 7.89 -64.49 25.15
N LEU A 7 7.98 -64.19 23.86
CA LEU A 7 8.33 -62.88 23.35
C LEU A 7 7.04 -62.00 23.38
N THR A 8 6.97 -61.11 24.35
CA THR A 8 5.88 -60.15 24.47
C THR A 8 6.17 -59.01 23.48
N LEU A 9 5.47 -58.95 22.34
CA LEU A 9 5.52 -57.87 21.36
C LEU A 9 4.82 -56.66 21.94
N LEU A 10 5.58 -55.67 22.44
CA LEU A 10 5.04 -54.38 22.90
C LEU A 10 4.72 -53.57 21.63
N CYS A 11 3.44 -53.65 21.20
CA CYS A 11 2.94 -52.80 20.12
C CYS A 11 2.71 -51.41 20.70
N SER A 12 3.71 -50.53 20.53
CA SER A 12 3.54 -49.11 20.80
C SER A 12 2.58 -48.49 19.78
N HIS A 13 1.30 -48.41 20.15
CA HIS A 13 0.33 -47.63 19.41
C HIS A 13 0.71 -46.16 19.60
N LEU A 14 1.32 -45.57 18.58
CA LEU A 14 1.29 -44.12 18.44
C LEU A 14 -0.18 -43.74 18.26
N PHE A 15 -0.82 -43.27 19.31
CA PHE A 15 -2.09 -42.58 19.22
C PHE A 15 -1.80 -41.26 18.51
N LEU A 16 -1.97 -41.21 17.17
CA LEU A 16 -2.28 -39.96 16.52
C LEU A 16 -3.62 -39.52 17.14
N THR A 17 -3.58 -38.56 18.03
CA THR A 17 -4.82 -37.96 18.54
C THR A 17 -5.51 -37.30 17.35
N ALA A 18 -6.59 -37.93 16.88
CA ALA A 18 -7.46 -37.36 15.89
C ALA A 18 -8.00 -36.05 16.49
N ILE A 19 -7.95 -34.95 15.71
CA ILE A 19 -8.55 -33.70 16.14
C ILE A 19 -10.05 -33.89 15.97
N GLU A 20 -10.77 -33.86 17.08
CA GLU A 20 -12.22 -34.13 17.08
C GLU A 20 -13.04 -32.85 16.94
N GLU A 21 -12.46 -31.65 17.29
CA GLU A 21 -13.18 -30.40 17.35
C GLU A 21 -12.30 -29.19 16.96
N ALA A 22 -12.86 -28.27 16.19
CA ALA A 22 -12.30 -26.99 15.81
C ALA A 22 -13.34 -25.87 15.95
N ASP A 23 -12.91 -24.61 16.03
CA ASP A 23 -13.84 -23.48 16.01
C ASP A 23 -14.32 -23.23 14.56
N LEU A 24 -13.42 -23.41 13.59
CA LEU A 24 -13.66 -23.16 12.18
C LEU A 24 -12.86 -24.15 11.31
N ILE A 25 -13.52 -24.72 10.31
CA ILE A 25 -12.89 -25.54 9.27
C ILE A 25 -13.09 -24.82 7.93
N ILE A 26 -11.99 -24.44 7.29
CA ILE A 26 -11.99 -23.80 5.98
C ILE A 26 -11.58 -24.84 4.93
N SER A 27 -12.38 -24.99 3.88
CA SER A 27 -12.12 -25.90 2.77
C SER A 27 -11.98 -25.13 1.46
N SER A 28 -11.09 -25.58 0.58
CA SER A 28 -10.97 -25.05 -0.78
C SER A 28 -10.26 -26.04 -1.69
N ASN A 29 -10.66 -26.05 -2.97
CA ASN A 29 -9.93 -26.77 -4.02
C ASN A 29 -8.55 -26.17 -4.30
N LYS A 30 -8.24 -24.98 -3.75
CA LYS A 30 -6.98 -24.26 -3.99
C LYS A 30 -6.45 -23.66 -2.69
N VAL A 31 -5.95 -24.51 -1.80
CA VAL A 31 -5.20 -24.06 -0.61
C VAL A 31 -3.72 -24.00 -0.94
N ILE A 32 -3.13 -22.82 -0.81
CA ILE A 32 -1.71 -22.55 -1.06
C ILE A 32 -1.01 -22.53 0.29
N LEU A 33 -0.18 -23.52 0.58
CA LEU A 33 0.47 -23.67 1.88
C LEU A 33 1.70 -22.78 2.07
N MET A 34 2.23 -22.22 0.99
CA MET A 34 3.50 -21.46 0.99
C MET A 34 4.67 -22.27 1.57
N THR A 35 4.69 -23.58 1.32
CA THR A 35 5.74 -24.50 1.72
C THR A 35 6.45 -25.06 0.48
N GLU A 36 7.61 -25.70 0.67
CA GLU A 36 8.35 -26.33 -0.46
C GLU A 36 7.56 -27.44 -1.17
N LYS A 37 6.55 -28.01 -0.49
CA LYS A 37 5.69 -29.05 -1.07
C LYS A 37 4.26 -28.54 -1.13
N GLU A 38 3.84 -28.16 -2.32
CA GLU A 38 2.44 -27.86 -2.61
C GLU A 38 1.62 -29.15 -2.67
N SER A 39 0.37 -29.09 -2.21
CA SER A 39 -0.56 -30.21 -2.35
C SER A 39 -1.25 -30.15 -3.71
N ALA A 40 -1.25 -31.29 -4.42
CA ALA A 40 -2.01 -31.46 -5.66
C ALA A 40 -3.50 -31.72 -5.43
N GLN A 41 -3.93 -31.90 -4.17
CA GLN A 41 -5.31 -32.23 -3.81
C GLN A 41 -5.98 -31.10 -3.02
N PRO A 42 -7.33 -31.00 -3.11
CA PRO A 42 -8.09 -30.10 -2.27
C PRO A 42 -7.82 -30.33 -0.79
N LEU A 43 -7.62 -29.22 -0.05
CA LEU A 43 -7.29 -29.25 1.37
C LEU A 43 -8.30 -28.49 2.21
N SER A 44 -8.36 -28.89 3.47
CA SER A 44 -9.06 -28.18 4.54
C SER A 44 -8.10 -27.79 5.65
N VAL A 45 -8.40 -26.67 6.31
CA VAL A 45 -7.63 -26.10 7.41
C VAL A 45 -8.53 -26.00 8.63
N ALA A 46 -8.20 -26.67 9.73
CA ALA A 46 -8.93 -26.56 10.99
C ALA A 46 -8.26 -25.58 11.93
N ILE A 47 -9.06 -24.68 12.50
CA ILE A 47 -8.63 -23.57 13.36
C ILE A 47 -9.31 -23.72 14.71
N LYS A 48 -8.55 -23.63 15.81
CA LYS A 48 -9.05 -23.60 17.18
C LYS A 48 -8.26 -22.55 17.98
N ASN A 49 -8.95 -21.73 18.75
CA ASN A 49 -8.34 -20.68 19.57
C ASN A 49 -7.40 -19.77 18.75
N LYS A 50 -7.83 -19.37 17.55
CA LYS A 50 -7.09 -18.51 16.58
C LYS A 50 -5.78 -19.13 16.08
N LYS A 51 -5.60 -20.44 16.19
CA LYS A 51 -4.43 -21.17 15.68
C LYS A 51 -4.85 -22.24 14.70
N ILE A 52 -4.06 -22.44 13.65
CA ILE A 52 -4.18 -23.61 12.77
C ILE A 52 -3.72 -24.81 13.56
N ILE A 53 -4.62 -25.79 13.74
CA ILE A 53 -4.36 -27.01 14.49
C ILE A 53 -4.24 -28.25 13.60
N TRP A 54 -4.74 -28.15 12.35
CA TRP A 54 -4.69 -29.26 11.42
C TRP A 54 -4.83 -28.76 9.97
N ILE A 55 -4.21 -29.47 9.03
CA ILE A 55 -4.35 -29.33 7.59
C ILE A 55 -4.40 -30.73 7.00
N GLY A 56 -5.37 -31.01 6.15
CA GLY A 56 -5.53 -32.32 5.53
C GLY A 56 -6.57 -32.32 4.42
N SER A 57 -7.01 -33.54 4.00
CA SER A 57 -7.96 -33.68 2.92
C SER A 57 -9.38 -33.20 3.29
N HIS A 58 -10.18 -32.82 2.28
CA HIS A 58 -11.60 -32.50 2.51
C HIS A 58 -12.37 -33.67 3.14
N GLU A 59 -11.99 -34.91 2.80
CA GLU A 59 -12.67 -36.10 3.33
C GLU A 59 -12.44 -36.28 4.83
N ASP A 60 -11.18 -36.10 5.26
CA ASP A 60 -10.82 -36.21 6.68
C ASP A 60 -11.45 -35.07 7.49
N ALA A 61 -11.55 -33.87 6.90
CA ALA A 61 -12.15 -32.71 7.54
C ALA A 61 -13.61 -32.91 7.93
N LYS A 62 -14.35 -33.75 7.24
CA LYS A 62 -15.76 -34.08 7.56
C LYS A 62 -15.93 -34.72 8.95
N ASN A 63 -14.89 -35.32 9.48
CA ASN A 63 -14.88 -35.94 10.79
C ASN A 63 -14.55 -34.97 11.94
N ILE A 64 -14.17 -33.72 11.63
CA ILE A 64 -13.90 -32.70 12.61
C ILE A 64 -15.16 -31.90 12.88
N GLN A 65 -15.57 -31.79 14.15
CA GLN A 65 -16.70 -30.96 14.55
C GLN A 65 -16.35 -29.49 14.53
N GLY A 66 -17.24 -28.62 14.10
CA GLY A 66 -17.05 -27.18 14.06
C GLY A 66 -17.83 -26.48 12.96
N GLU A 67 -17.64 -25.18 12.84
CA GLU A 67 -18.20 -24.40 11.74
C GLU A 67 -17.42 -24.71 10.45
N HIS A 68 -18.12 -25.14 9.39
CA HIS A 68 -17.51 -25.44 8.09
C HIS A 68 -17.81 -24.34 7.08
N VAL A 69 -16.76 -23.78 6.46
CA VAL A 69 -16.85 -22.79 5.37
C VAL A 69 -16.10 -23.34 4.16
N ASP A 70 -16.81 -23.53 3.06
CA ASP A 70 -16.24 -23.97 1.79
C ASP A 70 -16.11 -22.80 0.81
N PHE A 71 -14.87 -22.49 0.42
CA PHE A 71 -14.54 -21.46 -0.56
C PHE A 71 -14.52 -21.97 -2.02
N GLY A 72 -14.83 -23.26 -2.24
CA GLY A 72 -14.90 -23.84 -3.57
C GLY A 72 -13.58 -23.70 -4.34
N ASN A 73 -13.59 -22.93 -5.45
CA ASN A 73 -12.42 -22.68 -6.29
C ASN A 73 -11.64 -21.41 -5.93
N GLN A 74 -12.02 -20.69 -4.89
CA GLN A 74 -11.29 -19.51 -4.45
C GLN A 74 -9.99 -19.92 -3.76
N ALA A 75 -8.92 -19.16 -4.00
CA ALA A 75 -7.64 -19.44 -3.35
C ALA A 75 -7.69 -19.09 -1.86
N VAL A 76 -7.23 -20.02 -1.03
CA VAL A 76 -7.00 -19.82 0.40
C VAL A 76 -5.50 -19.90 0.65
N LEU A 77 -4.94 -18.89 1.29
CA LEU A 77 -3.50 -18.77 1.54
C LEU A 77 -3.27 -18.04 2.88
N PRO A 78 -2.07 -18.18 3.49
CA PRO A 78 -1.71 -17.40 4.67
C PRO A 78 -1.81 -15.91 4.42
N GLY A 79 -2.17 -15.13 5.45
CA GLY A 79 -2.14 -13.68 5.39
C GLY A 79 -0.76 -13.16 4.99
N PHE A 80 -0.72 -12.14 4.16
CA PHE A 80 0.54 -11.55 3.72
C PHE A 80 1.25 -10.84 4.88
N ILE A 81 2.58 -10.99 4.89
CA ILE A 81 3.46 -10.23 5.78
C ILE A 81 4.21 -9.25 4.88
N ASP A 82 3.97 -7.96 5.07
CA ASP A 82 4.73 -6.92 4.39
C ASP A 82 6.13 -6.85 5.02
N ALA A 83 7.11 -7.34 4.28
CA ALA A 83 8.50 -7.35 4.73
C ALA A 83 9.19 -5.98 4.60
N HIS A 84 8.60 -5.05 3.85
CA HIS A 84 9.09 -3.68 3.65
C HIS A 84 7.93 -2.72 3.49
N GLY A 85 7.42 -2.17 4.58
CA GLY A 85 6.30 -1.24 4.58
C GLY A 85 6.65 0.11 5.19
N HIS A 86 6.03 1.18 4.66
CA HIS A 86 6.13 2.55 5.17
C HIS A 86 4.79 2.96 5.80
N ALA A 87 4.47 2.37 6.96
CA ALA A 87 3.17 2.57 7.61
C ALA A 87 2.83 4.05 7.89
N SER A 88 3.82 4.84 8.32
CA SER A 88 3.64 6.28 8.54
C SER A 88 3.38 7.05 7.24
N TYR A 89 4.04 6.66 6.15
CA TYR A 89 3.81 7.23 4.82
C TYR A 89 2.41 6.91 4.29
N LEU A 90 1.96 5.68 4.48
CA LEU A 90 0.59 5.29 4.13
C LEU A 90 -0.46 6.06 4.94
N ALA A 91 -0.23 6.25 6.25
CA ALA A 91 -1.10 7.06 7.08
C ALA A 91 -1.16 8.52 6.59
N PHE A 92 -0.01 9.11 6.22
CA PHE A 92 0.06 10.42 5.59
C PHE A 92 -0.70 10.45 4.25
N ALA A 93 -0.50 9.45 3.39
CA ALA A 93 -1.13 9.37 2.07
C ALA A 93 -2.67 9.36 2.13
N THR A 94 -3.27 8.92 3.26
CA THR A 94 -4.74 8.96 3.45
C THR A 94 -5.26 10.35 3.83
N GLN A 95 -4.39 11.30 4.14
CA GLN A 95 -4.77 12.66 4.58
C GLN A 95 -4.57 13.72 3.48
N VAL A 96 -4.05 13.33 2.32
CA VAL A 96 -3.72 14.23 1.22
C VAL A 96 -4.40 13.78 -0.08
N ALA A 97 -4.48 14.70 -1.06
CA ALA A 97 -5.08 14.37 -2.36
C ALA A 97 -4.26 13.29 -3.08
N ASN A 98 -4.93 12.22 -3.51
CA ASN A 98 -4.31 11.20 -4.37
C ASN A 98 -4.27 11.70 -5.81
N ILE A 99 -3.10 12.15 -6.24
CA ILE A 99 -2.85 12.66 -7.60
C ILE A 99 -1.99 11.72 -8.44
N ALA A 100 -2.03 10.42 -8.13
CA ALA A 100 -1.30 9.40 -8.89
C ALA A 100 -1.95 9.12 -10.24
N SER A 101 -1.13 8.70 -11.20
CA SER A 101 -1.58 8.19 -12.50
C SER A 101 -2.01 6.72 -12.41
N PRO A 102 -2.76 6.18 -13.40
CA PRO A 102 -3.07 4.76 -13.46
C PRO A 102 -1.81 3.87 -13.43
N PRO A 103 -1.88 2.67 -12.80
CA PRO A 103 -3.06 2.01 -12.23
C PRO A 103 -3.38 2.40 -10.78
N VAL A 104 -2.56 3.21 -10.12
CA VAL A 104 -2.71 3.56 -8.69
C VAL A 104 -3.77 4.65 -8.48
N GLY A 105 -3.82 5.61 -9.39
CA GLY A 105 -4.78 6.71 -9.38
C GLY A 105 -5.48 6.87 -10.73
N LYS A 106 -5.97 8.09 -11.01
CA LYS A 106 -6.78 8.38 -12.20
C LYS A 106 -6.28 9.58 -13.02
N ILE A 107 -5.15 10.18 -12.65
CA ILE A 107 -4.64 11.42 -13.23
C ILE A 107 -3.86 11.12 -14.51
N ASN A 108 -4.30 11.67 -15.65
CA ASN A 108 -3.67 11.47 -16.95
C ASN A 108 -3.05 12.76 -17.51
N ASN A 109 -3.42 13.93 -16.99
CA ASN A 109 -2.98 15.23 -17.47
C ASN A 109 -3.07 16.27 -16.35
N ILE A 110 -2.55 17.48 -16.57
CA ILE A 110 -2.58 18.57 -15.58
C ILE A 110 -4.03 19.02 -15.27
N GLN A 111 -4.93 18.97 -16.23
CA GLN A 111 -6.34 19.34 -16.02
C GLN A 111 -7.04 18.35 -15.05
N ASP A 112 -6.77 17.04 -15.17
CA ASP A 112 -7.27 16.04 -14.23
C ASP A 112 -6.74 16.32 -12.83
N LEU A 113 -5.45 16.62 -12.71
CA LEU A 113 -4.78 16.95 -11.45
C LEU A 113 -5.41 18.19 -10.79
N GLN A 114 -5.63 19.26 -11.54
CA GLN A 114 -6.29 20.47 -11.04
C GLN A 114 -7.71 20.18 -10.57
N THR A 115 -8.46 19.36 -11.31
CA THR A 115 -9.83 18.96 -10.95
C THR A 115 -9.83 18.16 -9.64
N GLU A 116 -8.93 17.22 -9.49
CA GLU A 116 -8.81 16.41 -8.27
C GLU A 116 -8.47 17.25 -7.05
N LEU A 117 -7.54 18.20 -7.19
CA LEU A 117 -7.18 19.10 -6.10
C LEU A 117 -8.34 20.01 -5.69
N LYS A 118 -9.13 20.53 -6.66
CA LYS A 118 -10.34 21.32 -6.36
C LYS A 118 -11.40 20.50 -5.63
N ASN A 119 -11.61 19.24 -6.06
CA ASN A 119 -12.53 18.33 -5.38
C ASN A 119 -12.07 18.05 -3.95
N PHE A 120 -10.77 17.81 -3.76
CA PHE A 120 -10.22 17.57 -2.43
C PHE A 120 -10.43 18.74 -1.46
N ILE A 121 -10.27 20.00 -1.91
CA ILE A 121 -10.58 21.19 -1.09
C ILE A 121 -12.05 21.13 -0.60
N GLN A 122 -12.98 20.81 -1.52
CA GLN A 122 -14.41 20.79 -1.20
C GLN A 122 -14.75 19.64 -0.25
N ASP A 123 -14.23 18.44 -0.52
CA ASP A 123 -14.58 17.22 0.22
C ASP A 123 -13.95 17.20 1.62
N SER A 124 -12.72 17.72 1.77
CA SER A 124 -12.03 17.79 3.05
C SER A 124 -12.45 18.98 3.91
N GLY A 125 -13.11 20.00 3.32
CA GLY A 125 -13.51 21.21 4.03
C GLY A 125 -12.34 22.12 4.42
N LEU A 126 -11.22 22.06 3.68
CA LEU A 126 -10.05 22.93 3.89
C LEU A 126 -10.46 24.41 3.91
N GLN A 127 -9.94 25.15 4.87
CA GLN A 127 -10.18 26.58 4.99
C GLN A 127 -9.09 27.40 4.29
N PRO A 128 -9.39 28.61 3.79
CA PRO A 128 -8.38 29.50 3.23
C PRO A 128 -7.17 29.66 4.14
N GLY A 129 -5.96 29.52 3.58
CA GLY A 129 -4.70 29.54 4.32
C GLY A 129 -4.20 28.17 4.81
N GLU A 130 -5.03 27.13 4.81
CA GLU A 130 -4.59 25.78 5.12
C GLU A 130 -3.90 25.14 3.90
N TRP A 131 -2.88 24.32 4.16
CA TRP A 131 -2.09 23.65 3.11
C TRP A 131 -2.91 22.58 2.39
N LEU A 132 -2.97 22.69 1.08
CA LEU A 132 -3.42 21.62 0.20
C LEU A 132 -2.22 20.78 -0.23
N MET A 133 -2.18 19.55 0.20
CA MET A 133 -1.12 18.62 -0.19
C MET A 133 -1.64 17.57 -1.15
N GLY A 134 -0.84 17.23 -2.15
CA GLY A 134 -1.12 16.13 -3.09
C GLY A 134 0.08 15.20 -3.21
N LEU A 135 -0.19 13.91 -3.44
CA LEU A 135 0.83 12.88 -3.49
C LEU A 135 0.69 12.00 -4.72
N GLY A 136 1.81 11.75 -5.39
CA GLY A 136 1.95 10.66 -6.34
C GLY A 136 1.88 11.03 -7.81
N TYR A 137 1.91 12.33 -8.20
CA TYR A 137 1.99 12.66 -9.61
C TYR A 137 3.31 12.17 -10.22
N ASP A 138 3.26 11.82 -11.50
CA ASP A 138 4.41 11.41 -12.30
C ASP A 138 4.40 12.20 -13.60
N ASP A 139 5.38 13.10 -13.76
CA ASP A 139 5.47 13.99 -14.92
C ASP A 139 5.65 13.22 -16.24
N SER A 140 6.25 12.04 -16.18
CA SER A 140 6.43 11.17 -17.37
C SER A 140 5.14 10.47 -17.83
N LEU A 141 4.14 10.36 -16.93
CA LEU A 141 2.84 9.76 -17.23
C LEU A 141 1.74 10.79 -17.52
N LEU A 142 1.99 12.07 -17.23
CA LEU A 142 1.09 13.15 -17.64
C LEU A 142 1.16 13.37 -19.16
N ALA A 143 0.02 13.69 -19.78
CA ALA A 143 -0.06 13.95 -21.22
C ALA A 143 0.87 15.08 -21.68
N GLU A 144 1.08 16.10 -20.85
CA GLU A 144 1.97 17.22 -21.10
C GLU A 144 3.46 16.87 -20.95
N GLN A 145 3.80 15.70 -20.36
CA GLN A 145 5.15 15.20 -20.12
C GLN A 145 6.07 16.25 -19.43
N ARG A 146 5.50 16.95 -18.48
CA ARG A 146 6.17 17.95 -17.65
C ARG A 146 5.59 17.97 -16.23
N HIS A 147 6.37 18.49 -15.31
CA HIS A 147 5.85 18.80 -13.97
C HIS A 147 4.77 19.90 -14.03
N PRO A 148 3.76 19.86 -13.14
CA PRO A 148 2.91 21.01 -12.91
C PRO A 148 3.75 22.17 -12.37
N THR A 149 3.51 23.37 -12.87
CA THR A 149 4.16 24.60 -12.45
C THR A 149 3.29 25.37 -11.44
N LYS A 150 3.86 26.43 -10.84
CA LYS A 150 3.08 27.31 -9.95
C LYS A 150 1.86 27.89 -10.67
N ASP A 151 1.97 28.22 -11.97
CA ASP A 151 0.86 28.78 -12.73
C ASP A 151 -0.31 27.77 -12.88
N ASP A 152 0.02 26.49 -13.14
CA ASP A 152 -0.98 25.44 -13.18
C ASP A 152 -1.70 25.26 -11.83
N LEU A 153 -0.94 25.43 -10.72
CA LEU A 153 -1.46 25.26 -9.36
C LEU A 153 -2.19 26.52 -8.85
N ASP A 154 -1.82 27.70 -9.30
CA ASP A 154 -2.55 28.95 -9.02
C ASP A 154 -3.97 28.93 -9.62
N GLU A 155 -4.17 28.20 -10.73
CA GLU A 155 -5.52 27.95 -11.28
C GLU A 155 -6.40 27.05 -10.41
N VAL A 156 -5.79 26.27 -9.51
CA VAL A 156 -6.54 25.49 -8.51
C VAL A 156 -7.04 26.41 -7.40
N SER A 157 -6.11 27.12 -6.77
CA SER A 157 -6.42 28.09 -5.71
C SER A 157 -5.26 29.07 -5.46
N THR A 158 -5.63 30.33 -5.24
CA THR A 158 -4.73 31.37 -4.73
C THR A 158 -4.92 31.63 -3.24
N GLU A 159 -5.89 30.98 -2.60
CA GLU A 159 -6.20 31.11 -1.17
C GLU A 159 -5.61 30.00 -0.32
N HIS A 160 -5.26 28.87 -0.94
CA HIS A 160 -4.61 27.72 -0.28
C HIS A 160 -3.17 27.61 -0.76
N PRO A 161 -2.18 27.55 0.14
CA PRO A 161 -0.83 27.14 -0.25
C PRO A 161 -0.89 25.67 -0.71
N ILE A 162 -0.31 25.38 -1.88
CA ILE A 162 -0.35 24.05 -2.49
C ILE A 162 1.06 23.49 -2.53
N TYR A 163 1.21 22.23 -2.11
CA TYR A 163 2.43 21.47 -2.31
C TYR A 163 2.12 20.05 -2.81
N LEU A 164 2.73 19.68 -3.94
CA LEU A 164 2.61 18.38 -4.54
C LEU A 164 3.91 17.59 -4.40
N ILE A 165 3.78 16.33 -3.99
CA ILE A 165 4.90 15.41 -3.87
C ILE A 165 4.87 14.46 -5.08
N HIS A 166 5.97 14.43 -5.81
CA HIS A 166 6.15 13.51 -6.93
C HIS A 166 6.21 12.04 -6.45
N VAL A 167 5.86 11.09 -7.31
CA VAL A 167 5.85 9.65 -7.01
C VAL A 167 7.19 9.13 -6.47
N SER A 168 8.32 9.72 -6.91
CA SER A 168 9.65 9.35 -6.42
C SER A 168 9.99 9.87 -5.02
N ALA A 169 9.20 10.80 -4.48
CA ALA A 169 9.49 11.57 -3.27
C ALA A 169 10.77 12.44 -3.31
N HIS A 170 11.37 12.59 -4.50
CA HIS A 170 12.59 13.41 -4.73
C HIS A 170 12.30 14.78 -5.35
N LEU A 171 11.07 14.98 -5.82
CA LEU A 171 10.64 16.21 -6.46
C LEU A 171 9.32 16.69 -5.86
N GLY A 172 9.07 17.97 -5.98
CA GLY A 172 7.81 18.58 -5.58
C GLY A 172 7.46 19.77 -6.44
N ALA A 173 6.20 20.20 -6.35
CA ALA A 173 5.74 21.42 -7.00
C ALA A 173 4.85 22.23 -6.05
N ALA A 174 5.02 23.55 -6.03
CA ALA A 174 4.23 24.45 -5.20
C ALA A 174 3.63 25.59 -6.03
N ASN A 175 2.50 26.12 -5.57
CA ASN A 175 1.89 27.31 -6.12
C ASN A 175 2.58 28.60 -5.63
N SER A 176 2.17 29.75 -6.17
CA SER A 176 2.75 31.05 -5.80
C SER A 176 2.60 31.37 -4.31
N LEU A 177 1.50 30.99 -3.68
CA LEU A 177 1.28 31.19 -2.23
C LEU A 177 2.23 30.34 -1.40
N GLY A 178 2.42 29.07 -1.77
CA GLY A 178 3.41 28.17 -1.13
C GLY A 178 4.83 28.71 -1.23
N LEU A 179 5.24 29.17 -2.42
CA LEU A 179 6.53 29.85 -2.61
C LEU A 179 6.70 31.06 -1.70
N SER A 180 5.67 31.88 -1.62
CA SER A 180 5.69 33.09 -0.79
C SER A 180 5.86 32.77 0.70
N LEU A 181 5.13 31.77 1.21
CA LEU A 181 5.25 31.33 2.61
C LEU A 181 6.61 30.75 2.94
N ALA A 182 7.24 30.06 1.98
CA ALA A 182 8.60 29.54 2.11
C ALA A 182 9.69 30.61 1.86
N ASN A 183 9.33 31.87 1.55
CA ASN A 183 10.23 32.95 1.18
C ASN A 183 11.11 32.63 -0.04
N ILE A 184 10.60 31.83 -0.97
CA ILE A 184 11.31 31.43 -2.20
C ILE A 184 10.95 32.41 -3.33
N ASN A 185 11.97 33.03 -3.93
CA ASN A 185 11.81 34.04 -4.97
C ASN A 185 13.00 34.03 -5.92
N SER A 186 13.05 34.98 -6.85
CA SER A 186 14.11 35.11 -7.88
C SER A 186 15.54 35.33 -7.33
N LYS A 187 15.68 35.70 -6.04
CA LYS A 187 16.98 35.90 -5.37
C LYS A 187 17.40 34.65 -4.57
N THR A 188 16.52 33.69 -4.36
CA THR A 188 16.79 32.47 -3.60
C THR A 188 17.78 31.62 -4.39
N GLN A 189 18.89 31.24 -3.78
CA GLN A 189 19.86 30.33 -4.39
C GLN A 189 19.46 28.89 -4.23
N ASP A 190 19.92 28.04 -5.15
CA ASP A 190 19.75 26.62 -5.01
C ASP A 190 20.48 26.10 -3.77
N PRO A 191 19.88 25.30 -2.91
CA PRO A 191 20.54 24.72 -1.75
C PRO A 191 21.54 23.63 -2.17
N PRO A 192 22.54 23.30 -1.34
CA PRO A 192 23.44 22.20 -1.61
C PRO A 192 22.67 20.89 -1.82
N GLY A 193 22.89 20.23 -2.96
CA GLY A 193 22.22 18.96 -3.30
C GLY A 193 20.77 19.10 -3.78
N GLY A 194 20.27 20.30 -4.03
CA GLY A 194 18.93 20.52 -4.56
C GLY A 194 18.89 21.60 -5.62
N LYS A 195 17.74 21.69 -6.31
CA LYS A 195 17.54 22.67 -7.38
C LYS A 195 16.15 23.27 -7.33
N ILE A 196 16.07 24.59 -7.40
CA ILE A 196 14.85 25.35 -7.62
C ILE A 196 14.73 25.57 -9.12
N ARG A 197 13.78 24.90 -9.78
CA ARG A 197 13.58 25.11 -11.22
C ARG A 197 13.01 26.50 -11.50
N ARG A 198 13.43 27.08 -12.60
CA ARG A 198 13.05 28.43 -13.03
C ARG A 198 12.49 28.39 -14.44
N TYR A 199 11.73 29.41 -14.79
CA TYR A 199 11.31 29.59 -16.18
C TYR A 199 12.54 29.83 -17.10
N GLU A 200 12.37 29.44 -18.34
CA GLU A 200 13.42 29.63 -19.36
C GLU A 200 13.88 31.11 -19.44
N ASN A 201 15.18 31.34 -19.44
CA ASN A 201 15.80 32.68 -19.48
C ASN A 201 15.37 33.63 -18.34
N SER A 202 14.94 33.09 -17.20
CA SER A 202 14.48 33.83 -16.02
C SER A 202 15.15 33.36 -14.75
N LEU A 203 15.20 34.20 -13.72
CA LEU A 203 15.54 33.84 -12.35
C LEU A 203 14.30 33.50 -11.54
N GLU A 204 13.11 33.69 -12.11
CA GLU A 204 11.82 33.43 -11.43
C GLU A 204 11.57 31.93 -11.24
N PRO A 205 11.36 31.44 -10.00
CA PRO A 205 10.99 30.06 -9.75
C PRO A 205 9.69 29.69 -10.45
N ASN A 206 9.67 28.54 -11.09
CA ASN A 206 8.46 28.02 -11.75
C ASN A 206 7.60 27.13 -10.84
N GLY A 207 7.99 26.98 -9.58
CA GLY A 207 7.28 26.16 -8.59
C GLY A 207 7.82 24.76 -8.41
N VAL A 208 8.71 24.26 -9.28
CA VAL A 208 9.23 22.89 -9.20
C VAL A 208 10.55 22.84 -8.44
N PHE A 209 10.68 21.84 -7.57
CA PHE A 209 11.84 21.62 -6.70
C PHE A 209 12.38 20.21 -6.86
N GLU A 210 13.71 20.10 -6.75
CA GLU A 210 14.43 18.84 -6.79
C GLU A 210 15.21 18.63 -5.49
N GLU A 211 15.19 17.39 -4.97
CA GLU A 211 15.97 16.92 -3.84
C GLU A 211 15.86 17.86 -2.61
N THR A 212 16.97 18.31 -2.06
CA THR A 212 16.98 19.12 -0.83
C THR A 212 16.25 20.46 -0.97
N ALA A 213 15.99 20.93 -2.19
CA ALA A 213 15.22 22.15 -2.41
C ALA A 213 13.72 21.98 -2.08
N ALA A 214 13.22 20.73 -2.01
CA ALA A 214 11.84 20.42 -1.68
C ALA A 214 11.54 20.44 -0.15
N TYR A 215 12.55 20.44 0.71
CA TYR A 215 12.38 20.32 2.16
C TYR A 215 11.88 21.58 2.91
N PRO A 216 12.07 22.82 2.40
CA PRO A 216 11.55 24.01 3.08
C PRO A 216 10.03 24.22 3.00
N LEU A 217 9.33 23.42 2.21
CA LEU A 217 7.89 23.54 1.92
C LEU A 217 7.00 22.61 2.77
#